data_18ea1ebb82d4572cc7fa99495e800bd7
#
_entry.id   18ea1ebb82d4572cc7fa99495e800bd7
#
_cell.length_a   1.000
_cell.length_b   1.000
_cell.length_c   1.000
_cell.angle_alpha   90.00
_cell.angle_beta   90.00
_cell.angle_gamma   90.00
#
_symmetry.space_group_name_H-M   'P 1'
#
loop_
_entity.id
_entity.type
_entity.pdbx_description
1 polymer ?
#
loop_
_entity_poly.entity_id
_entity_poly.type
_entity_poly.pdbx_seq_one_letter_code
_entity_poly.pdbx_strand_id
1 'polypeptide(L)'
;SHLTLPPTFTYWCTRLKNRGDEPVVQAKTGLLLDPYFSGSKIGWALENWPQLREAGEHLAVGTVESYLVFRLTGGSHISDASNAARTALMAIGSGGWDDGLMDLFGVPRDILPQITDCAGELGVTSAEHFGGPIAITGMAGDQQAATIGQGCFAIGQTKATFGTGAFVLTQTGTTLRQSKHRLLSTILYQLNGERHYALEGSVFVAGSLIQWLRDDLGLITHAADTEALARSVSDNGGVYLVPALSGLGAPHWRPEARAAISGLSFSATKAHVARAALEAMAHQTYDLKTAFAADGADWAELRIDGGMVANDWMAQDLADMLAIDVERPAFIETTALGAAMLAAVGCGLYATLEDAAMMRGGVSRFAPSLSNEARDVRLTGWSAALNRVLQ
;
A
#
# COMPACT_ATOMS: atom_id res chain seq x y z
N SER A 1 4.89 -13.35 -7.75
CA SER A 1 5.17 -14.40 -6.76
C SER A 1 4.42 -14.03 -5.48
N HIS A 2 3.33 -14.76 -5.19
CA HIS A 2 2.67 -14.66 -3.90
C HIS A 2 3.69 -15.05 -2.83
N LEU A 3 4.15 -14.09 -2.04
CA LEU A 3 4.83 -14.36 -0.79
C LEU A 3 3.80 -14.99 0.16
N THR A 4 3.54 -16.28 -0.02
CA THR A 4 2.97 -17.08 1.06
C THR A 4 4.04 -17.09 2.15
N LEU A 5 3.87 -16.20 3.12
CA LEU A 5 4.72 -16.19 4.31
C LEU A 5 4.65 -17.60 4.92
N PRO A 6 5.79 -18.16 5.37
CA PRO A 6 5.80 -19.47 6.00
C PRO A 6 4.73 -19.58 7.08
N PRO A 7 4.02 -20.71 7.19
CA PRO A 7 2.98 -20.92 8.21
C PRO A 7 3.43 -20.56 9.63
N THR A 8 4.72 -20.59 9.87
CA THR A 8 5.39 -20.25 11.14
C THR A 8 5.16 -18.81 11.61
N PHE A 9 5.21 -17.82 10.69
CA PHE A 9 4.97 -16.42 11.06
C PHE A 9 3.49 -16.14 11.32
N THR A 10 2.61 -16.75 10.52
CA THR A 10 1.16 -16.70 10.74
C THR A 10 0.80 -17.28 12.09
N TYR A 11 1.38 -18.44 12.45
CA TYR A 11 1.17 -19.08 13.75
C TYR A 11 1.57 -18.14 14.91
N TRP A 12 2.70 -17.45 14.78
CA TRP A 12 3.16 -16.54 15.83
C TRP A 12 2.22 -15.34 16.01
N CYS A 13 1.80 -14.69 14.93
CA CYS A 13 0.79 -13.64 14.99
C CYS A 13 -0.53 -14.13 15.58
N THR A 14 -0.97 -15.35 15.21
CA THR A 14 -2.18 -15.97 15.76
C THR A 14 -2.07 -16.19 17.28
N ARG A 15 -0.91 -16.62 17.78
CA ARG A 15 -0.65 -16.78 19.21
C ARG A 15 -0.82 -15.47 19.96
N LEU A 16 -0.28 -14.37 19.44
CA LEU A 16 -0.42 -13.03 20.03
C LEU A 16 -1.87 -12.53 19.96
N LYS A 17 -2.57 -12.75 18.86
CA LYS A 17 -4.01 -12.42 18.74
C LYS A 17 -4.84 -13.15 19.79
N ASN A 18 -4.60 -14.46 19.98
CA ASN A 18 -5.32 -15.27 20.96
C ASN A 18 -5.04 -14.84 22.41
N ARG A 19 -3.92 -14.18 22.69
CA ARG A 19 -3.62 -13.54 23.98
C ARG A 19 -4.33 -12.19 24.17
N GLY A 20 -4.89 -11.62 23.11
CA GLY A 20 -5.52 -10.30 23.13
C GLY A 20 -4.56 -9.13 22.93
N ASP A 21 -3.39 -9.36 22.34
CA ASP A 21 -2.36 -8.32 22.16
C ASP A 21 -2.62 -7.38 20.96
N GLU A 22 -3.48 -7.77 19.99
CA GLU A 22 -3.74 -6.97 18.78
C GLU A 22 -4.19 -5.54 19.07
N PRO A 23 -5.11 -5.26 20.02
CA PRO A 23 -5.51 -3.88 20.30
C PRO A 23 -4.36 -2.99 20.80
N VAL A 24 -3.42 -3.55 21.57
CA VAL A 24 -2.24 -2.80 22.06
C VAL A 24 -1.30 -2.49 20.90
N VAL A 25 -1.03 -3.47 20.04
CA VAL A 25 -0.21 -3.26 18.84
C VAL A 25 -0.86 -2.21 17.95
N GLN A 26 -2.15 -2.35 17.63
CA GLN A 26 -2.87 -1.40 16.79
C GLN A 26 -2.87 0.03 17.37
N ALA A 27 -3.11 0.17 18.67
CA ALA A 27 -3.13 1.48 19.34
C ALA A 27 -1.77 2.21 19.27
N LYS A 28 -0.66 1.47 19.38
CA LYS A 28 0.70 2.05 19.36
C LYS A 28 1.24 2.23 17.95
N THR A 29 1.03 1.26 17.08
CA THR A 29 1.69 1.20 15.76
C THR A 29 0.78 1.61 14.61
N GLY A 30 -0.53 1.65 14.80
CA GLY A 30 -1.51 1.77 13.72
C GLY A 30 -1.68 0.52 12.85
N LEU A 31 -0.95 -0.56 13.15
CA LEU A 31 -0.90 -1.78 12.36
C LEU A 31 -1.69 -2.90 13.03
N LEU A 32 -2.19 -3.85 12.25
CA LEU A 32 -2.75 -5.09 12.77
C LEU A 32 -1.63 -6.09 13.08
N LEU A 33 -1.92 -7.09 13.91
CA LEU A 33 -1.01 -8.22 14.09
C LEU A 33 -1.04 -9.12 12.84
N ASP A 34 -0.15 -8.85 11.92
CA ASP A 34 -0.04 -9.58 10.66
C ASP A 34 1.44 -9.94 10.39
N PRO A 35 1.72 -11.14 9.86
CA PRO A 35 3.09 -11.54 9.50
C PRO A 35 3.69 -10.70 8.35
N TYR A 36 2.93 -9.81 7.76
CA TYR A 36 3.40 -8.81 6.80
C TYR A 36 4.46 -7.89 7.42
N PHE A 37 4.33 -7.52 8.71
CA PHE A 37 5.21 -6.58 9.40
C PHE A 37 6.45 -7.25 10.02
N SER A 38 7.56 -6.49 10.16
CA SER A 38 8.89 -7.04 10.46
C SER A 38 9.02 -7.65 11.85
N GLY A 39 8.36 -7.09 12.88
CA GLY A 39 8.53 -7.51 14.27
C GLY A 39 8.32 -9.01 14.50
N SER A 40 7.28 -9.58 13.89
CA SER A 40 7.00 -11.02 13.98
C SER A 40 8.11 -11.89 13.37
N LYS A 41 8.72 -11.44 12.27
CA LYS A 41 9.80 -12.15 11.58
C LYS A 41 11.10 -12.07 12.35
N ILE A 42 11.43 -10.88 12.88
CA ILE A 42 12.64 -10.66 13.68
C ILE A 42 12.57 -11.51 14.95
N GLY A 43 11.46 -11.42 15.69
CA GLY A 43 11.28 -12.20 16.92
C GLY A 43 11.35 -13.70 16.66
N TRP A 44 10.68 -14.19 15.60
CA TRP A 44 10.77 -15.59 15.21
C TRP A 44 12.21 -16.00 14.87
N ALA A 45 12.94 -15.20 14.12
CA ALA A 45 14.33 -15.50 13.77
C ALA A 45 15.22 -15.57 15.01
N LEU A 46 15.07 -14.63 15.93
CA LEU A 46 15.79 -14.62 17.21
C LEU A 46 15.45 -15.84 18.09
N GLU A 47 14.20 -16.31 18.04
CA GLU A 47 13.78 -17.51 18.79
C GLU A 47 14.33 -18.80 18.17
N ASN A 48 14.35 -18.91 16.84
CA ASN A 48 14.60 -20.17 16.15
C ASN A 48 16.02 -20.33 15.57
N TRP A 49 16.79 -19.24 15.48
CA TRP A 49 18.18 -19.26 14.99
C TRP A 49 19.16 -18.87 16.09
N PRO A 50 19.68 -19.85 16.88
CA PRO A 50 20.55 -19.56 18.01
C PRO A 50 21.79 -18.71 17.67
N GLN A 51 22.34 -18.90 16.45
CA GLN A 51 23.49 -18.13 15.95
C GLN A 51 23.24 -16.60 15.93
N LEU A 52 21.99 -16.15 15.82
CA LEU A 52 21.69 -14.72 15.90
C LEU A 52 21.90 -14.17 17.31
N ARG A 53 21.58 -14.96 18.35
CA ARG A 53 21.82 -14.58 19.75
C ARG A 53 23.31 -14.63 20.09
N GLU A 54 24.03 -15.58 19.49
CA GLU A 54 25.47 -15.73 19.69
C GLU A 54 26.27 -14.60 19.03
N ALA A 55 25.71 -13.93 18.01
CA ALA A 55 26.33 -12.79 17.34
C ALA A 55 26.52 -11.58 18.28
N GLY A 56 25.73 -11.46 19.36
CA GLY A 56 25.85 -10.39 20.36
C GLY A 56 25.85 -8.99 19.73
N GLU A 57 26.84 -8.18 20.05
CA GLU A 57 27.00 -6.81 19.53
C GLU A 57 27.23 -6.71 18.00
N HIS A 58 27.50 -7.84 17.34
CA HIS A 58 27.65 -7.90 15.89
C HIS A 58 26.31 -8.12 15.15
N LEU A 59 25.21 -8.29 15.88
CA LEU A 59 23.88 -8.42 15.29
C LEU A 59 23.27 -7.03 15.08
N ALA A 60 22.84 -6.77 13.86
CA ALA A 60 22.00 -5.62 13.50
C ALA A 60 20.83 -6.11 12.66
N VAL A 61 19.65 -5.54 12.88
CA VAL A 61 18.45 -5.80 12.08
C VAL A 61 17.89 -4.50 11.55
N GLY A 62 17.19 -4.57 10.43
CA GLY A 62 16.55 -3.41 9.81
C GLY A 62 15.68 -3.81 8.64
N THR A 63 15.02 -2.84 8.07
CA THR A 63 14.31 -2.95 6.81
C THR A 63 15.30 -2.84 5.63
N VAL A 64 14.83 -3.02 4.40
CA VAL A 64 15.72 -3.09 3.22
C VAL A 64 16.57 -1.83 3.07
N GLU A 65 15.99 -0.65 3.30
CA GLU A 65 16.71 0.62 3.21
C GLU A 65 17.82 0.75 4.28
N SER A 66 17.58 0.26 5.51
CA SER A 66 18.63 0.23 6.56
C SER A 66 19.83 -0.58 6.10
N TYR A 67 19.59 -1.76 5.49
CA TYR A 67 20.65 -2.58 4.94
C TYR A 67 21.37 -1.88 3.78
N LEU A 68 20.63 -1.24 2.88
CA LEU A 68 21.21 -0.51 1.75
C LEU A 68 22.09 0.65 2.23
N VAL A 69 21.59 1.46 3.17
CA VAL A 69 22.37 2.57 3.73
C VAL A 69 23.60 2.04 4.46
N PHE A 70 23.48 1.02 5.28
CA PHE A 70 24.61 0.39 5.97
C PHE A 70 25.69 -0.04 4.97
N ARG A 71 25.31 -0.70 3.88
CA ARG A 71 26.25 -1.16 2.84
C ARG A 71 26.86 0.00 2.05
N LEU A 72 26.05 0.97 1.67
CA LEU A 72 26.50 2.11 0.87
C LEU A 72 27.41 3.07 1.63
N THR A 73 27.20 3.23 2.94
CA THR A 73 27.98 4.17 3.78
C THR A 73 29.16 3.51 4.50
N GLY A 74 29.23 2.18 4.46
CA GLY A 74 30.25 1.44 5.21
C GLY A 74 29.97 1.33 6.71
N GLY A 75 28.68 1.44 7.16
CA GLY A 75 28.32 1.13 8.54
C GLY A 75 27.25 1.99 9.20
N SER A 76 26.68 3.01 8.55
CA SER A 76 25.56 3.75 9.13
C SER A 76 24.34 2.85 9.29
N HIS A 77 23.89 2.61 10.53
CA HIS A 77 22.73 1.80 10.86
C HIS A 77 21.56 2.69 11.22
N ILE A 78 20.82 3.14 10.22
CA ILE A 78 19.67 4.04 10.33
C ILE A 78 18.47 3.50 9.56
N SER A 79 17.27 3.95 9.92
CA SER A 79 16.02 3.75 9.19
C SER A 79 15.22 5.05 9.24
N ASP A 80 14.57 5.44 8.15
CA ASP A 80 13.67 6.57 8.19
C ASP A 80 12.35 6.23 8.90
N ALA A 81 11.66 7.27 9.39
CA ALA A 81 10.43 7.09 10.17
C ALA A 81 9.32 6.34 9.43
N SER A 82 9.23 6.47 8.08
CA SER A 82 8.21 5.79 7.29
C SER A 82 8.44 4.28 7.21
N ASN A 83 9.68 3.84 7.07
CA ASN A 83 10.07 2.42 7.12
C ASN A 83 10.01 1.85 8.53
N ALA A 84 10.53 2.58 9.53
CA ALA A 84 10.46 2.18 10.93
C ALA A 84 9.02 1.94 11.40
N ALA A 85 8.07 2.76 10.93
CA ALA A 85 6.64 2.60 11.21
C ALA A 85 6.05 1.27 10.69
N ARG A 86 6.70 0.59 9.71
CA ARG A 86 6.23 -0.69 9.15
C ARG A 86 6.74 -1.91 9.91
N THR A 87 7.50 -1.72 10.98
CA THR A 87 8.12 -2.83 11.72
C THR A 87 7.21 -3.47 12.78
N ALA A 88 6.15 -2.78 13.20
CA ALA A 88 5.35 -3.08 14.39
C ALA A 88 6.15 -2.97 15.71
N LEU A 89 7.32 -2.31 15.70
CA LEU A 89 8.16 -2.07 16.88
C LEU A 89 8.21 -0.58 17.27
N MET A 90 7.79 0.31 16.36
CA MET A 90 7.77 1.76 16.55
C MET A 90 6.38 2.23 17.00
N ALA A 91 6.32 3.03 18.05
CA ALA A 91 5.10 3.75 18.40
C ALA A 91 5.01 5.00 17.51
N ILE A 92 4.09 5.00 16.54
CA ILE A 92 3.99 6.07 15.53
C ILE A 92 3.58 7.43 16.11
N GLY A 93 2.92 7.45 17.26
CA GLY A 93 2.56 8.71 17.96
C GLY A 93 3.79 9.39 18.58
N SER A 94 4.68 8.65 19.24
CA SER A 94 5.91 9.20 19.85
C SER A 94 7.06 9.32 18.83
N GLY A 95 7.07 8.48 17.81
CA GLY A 95 8.12 8.47 16.78
C GLY A 95 9.38 7.69 17.17
N GLY A 96 9.29 6.79 18.15
CA GLY A 96 10.43 6.00 18.61
C GLY A 96 10.12 4.51 18.74
N TRP A 97 11.18 3.71 18.90
CA TRP A 97 11.04 2.31 19.27
C TRP A 97 10.35 2.21 20.64
N ASP A 98 9.35 1.34 20.76
CA ASP A 98 8.54 1.18 21.98
C ASP A 98 8.96 -0.07 22.75
N ASP A 99 9.37 0.10 24.02
CA ASP A 99 9.87 -0.99 24.85
C ASP A 99 8.84 -2.11 25.01
N GLY A 100 7.56 -1.78 25.18
CA GLY A 100 6.50 -2.79 25.31
C GLY A 100 6.25 -3.58 24.03
N LEU A 101 6.42 -2.96 22.85
CA LEU A 101 6.35 -3.67 21.56
C LEU A 101 7.59 -4.53 21.36
N MET A 102 8.78 -4.03 21.69
CA MET A 102 10.01 -4.80 21.63
C MET A 102 9.96 -6.02 22.54
N ASP A 103 9.50 -5.88 23.76
CA ASP A 103 9.29 -6.99 24.70
C ASP A 103 8.27 -7.99 24.16
N LEU A 104 7.15 -7.51 23.57
CA LEU A 104 6.11 -8.35 22.99
C LEU A 104 6.65 -9.26 21.87
N PHE A 105 7.52 -8.72 21.02
CA PHE A 105 8.13 -9.44 19.92
C PHE A 105 9.48 -10.09 20.28
N GLY A 106 10.01 -9.88 21.49
CA GLY A 106 11.30 -10.41 21.93
C GLY A 106 12.48 -9.85 21.14
N VAL A 107 12.41 -8.57 20.76
CA VAL A 107 13.43 -7.88 19.95
C VAL A 107 14.23 -6.92 20.84
N PRO A 108 15.56 -7.13 21.03
CA PRO A 108 16.39 -6.23 21.79
C PRO A 108 16.53 -4.87 21.10
N ARG A 109 16.60 -3.80 21.91
CA ARG A 109 16.72 -2.43 21.39
C ARG A 109 18.03 -2.14 20.69
N ASP A 110 19.11 -2.70 21.17
CA ASP A 110 20.48 -2.47 20.72
C ASP A 110 20.79 -3.00 19.32
N ILE A 111 19.96 -3.90 18.81
CA ILE A 111 20.07 -4.41 17.44
C ILE A 111 19.28 -3.58 16.41
N LEU A 112 18.46 -2.61 16.86
CA LEU A 112 17.60 -1.80 15.98
C LEU A 112 18.34 -0.53 15.50
N PRO A 113 18.02 -0.05 14.26
CA PRO A 113 18.62 1.16 13.70
C PRO A 113 18.19 2.43 14.44
N GLN A 114 18.96 3.49 14.31
CA GLN A 114 18.50 4.82 14.70
C GLN A 114 17.43 5.29 13.73
N ILE A 115 16.30 5.80 14.27
CA ILE A 115 15.22 6.37 13.45
C ILE A 115 15.60 7.79 13.07
N THR A 116 15.45 8.12 11.77
CA THR A 116 15.74 9.45 11.20
C THR A 116 14.52 10.06 10.52
N ASP A 117 14.64 11.33 10.15
CA ASP A 117 13.73 11.95 9.19
C ASP A 117 13.83 11.27 7.81
N CYS A 118 12.81 11.51 6.96
CA CYS A 118 12.79 10.98 5.58
C CYS A 118 13.67 11.81 4.62
N ALA A 119 14.04 13.03 5.00
CA ALA A 119 14.95 13.88 4.23
C ALA A 119 15.90 14.64 5.15
N GLY A 120 17.11 14.94 4.66
CA GLY A 120 18.18 15.63 5.39
C GLY A 120 19.54 14.99 5.13
N GLU A 121 20.52 15.24 5.98
CA GLU A 121 21.83 14.61 5.92
C GLU A 121 21.79 13.19 6.52
N LEU A 122 21.45 12.18 5.71
CA LEU A 122 21.24 10.80 6.16
C LEU A 122 22.51 9.93 6.08
N GLY A 123 23.50 10.36 5.30
CA GLY A 123 24.77 9.68 5.16
C GLY A 123 25.49 10.05 3.87
N VAL A 124 26.67 9.47 3.70
CA VAL A 124 27.48 9.65 2.48
C VAL A 124 28.00 8.29 2.04
N THR A 125 27.84 7.97 0.77
CA THR A 125 28.29 6.68 0.23
C THR A 125 29.81 6.56 0.20
N SER A 126 30.32 5.33 0.39
CA SER A 126 31.74 5.03 0.14
C SER A 126 32.08 5.25 -1.34
N ALA A 127 33.24 5.84 -1.60
CA ALA A 127 33.66 6.20 -2.95
C ALA A 127 33.76 4.99 -3.91
N GLU A 128 33.97 3.79 -3.37
CA GLU A 128 34.09 2.54 -4.14
C GLU A 128 32.85 2.17 -4.93
N HIS A 129 31.66 2.59 -4.48
CA HIS A 129 30.40 2.21 -5.12
C HIS A 129 30.11 3.00 -6.41
N PHE A 130 30.47 4.30 -6.42
CA PHE A 130 30.09 5.22 -7.50
C PHE A 130 31.25 6.03 -8.06
N GLY A 131 32.50 5.69 -7.69
CA GLY A 131 33.68 6.43 -8.13
C GLY A 131 33.91 7.76 -7.38
N GLY A 132 33.07 8.06 -6.39
CA GLY A 132 33.16 9.23 -5.51
C GLY A 132 32.06 9.19 -4.46
N PRO A 133 32.17 9.97 -3.37
CA PRO A 133 31.16 10.05 -2.33
C PRO A 133 29.88 10.75 -2.87
N ILE A 134 28.72 10.19 -2.59
CA ILE A 134 27.41 10.77 -2.90
C ILE A 134 26.63 10.90 -1.59
N ALA A 135 26.05 12.07 -1.34
CA ALA A 135 25.20 12.29 -0.19
C ALA A 135 23.88 11.54 -0.34
N ILE A 136 23.45 10.84 0.71
CA ILE A 136 22.13 10.26 0.84
C ILE A 136 21.30 11.27 1.60
N THR A 137 20.30 11.86 0.92
CA THR A 137 19.53 12.98 1.46
C THR A 137 18.02 12.75 1.45
N GLY A 138 17.56 11.55 1.03
CA GLY A 138 16.15 11.16 1.04
C GLY A 138 15.99 9.65 1.13
N MET A 139 15.09 9.19 2.01
CA MET A 139 14.67 7.80 2.18
C MET A 139 13.19 7.75 2.51
N ALA A 140 12.49 6.74 2.00
CA ALA A 140 11.12 6.42 2.42
C ALA A 140 10.75 4.98 2.05
N GLY A 141 9.73 4.43 2.71
CA GLY A 141 9.06 3.21 2.26
C GLY A 141 8.46 3.40 0.87
N ASP A 142 8.34 2.32 0.10
CA ASP A 142 7.91 2.38 -1.31
C ASP A 142 6.54 3.02 -1.50
N GLN A 143 5.56 2.66 -0.67
CA GLN A 143 4.20 3.21 -0.75
C GLN A 143 4.15 4.67 -0.33
N GLN A 144 4.92 5.05 0.67
CA GLN A 144 5.08 6.42 1.13
C GLN A 144 5.78 7.27 0.06
N ALA A 145 6.88 6.79 -0.49
CA ALA A 145 7.56 7.43 -1.61
C ALA A 145 6.63 7.62 -2.81
N ALA A 146 5.86 6.59 -3.20
CA ALA A 146 4.88 6.72 -4.28
C ALA A 146 3.82 7.80 -3.99
N THR A 147 3.35 7.90 -2.73
CA THR A 147 2.38 8.92 -2.32
C THR A 147 2.97 10.33 -2.42
N ILE A 148 4.23 10.50 -2.02
CA ILE A 148 5.00 11.74 -2.18
C ILE A 148 5.20 12.05 -3.67
N GLY A 149 5.63 11.07 -4.47
CA GLY A 149 5.83 11.21 -5.92
C GLY A 149 4.55 11.56 -6.68
N GLN A 150 3.40 11.12 -6.18
CA GLN A 150 2.09 11.57 -6.65
C GLN A 150 1.74 12.99 -6.17
N GLY A 151 2.53 13.60 -5.28
CA GLY A 151 2.29 14.93 -4.73
C GLY A 151 1.08 14.99 -3.80
N CYS A 152 0.77 13.92 -3.07
CA CYS A 152 -0.33 13.88 -2.10
C CYS A 152 0.10 14.52 -0.78
N PHE A 153 0.10 15.86 -0.73
CA PHE A 153 0.54 16.63 0.44
C PHE A 153 -0.60 17.27 1.24
N ALA A 154 -1.77 17.48 0.63
CA ALA A 154 -2.94 18.01 1.31
C ALA A 154 -3.81 16.89 1.89
N ILE A 155 -4.52 17.18 3.00
CA ILE A 155 -5.47 16.25 3.62
C ILE A 155 -6.54 15.81 2.61
N GLY A 156 -6.80 14.52 2.54
CA GLY A 156 -7.77 13.90 1.62
C GLY A 156 -7.22 13.60 0.22
N GLN A 157 -6.01 14.06 -0.11
CA GLN A 157 -5.34 13.61 -1.33
C GLN A 157 -4.95 12.15 -1.18
N THR A 158 -5.34 11.34 -2.14
CA THR A 158 -5.26 9.90 -2.07
C THR A 158 -4.50 9.34 -3.27
N LYS A 159 -3.57 8.44 -2.99
CA LYS A 159 -2.84 7.67 -3.99
C LYS A 159 -3.31 6.22 -4.00
N ALA A 160 -3.47 5.64 -5.17
CA ALA A 160 -3.68 4.19 -5.35
C ALA A 160 -2.72 3.63 -6.39
N THR A 161 -1.89 2.67 -5.98
CA THR A 161 -1.01 1.92 -6.90
C THR A 161 -1.69 0.59 -7.25
N PHE A 162 -2.01 0.40 -8.54
CA PHE A 162 -2.59 -0.84 -9.07
C PHE A 162 -1.52 -1.70 -9.73
N GLY A 163 -0.88 -2.54 -8.91
CA GLY A 163 0.06 -3.57 -9.32
C GLY A 163 -0.56 -4.97 -9.29
N THR A 164 0.14 -5.98 -8.76
CA THR A 164 -0.39 -7.33 -8.49
C THR A 164 -1.63 -7.28 -7.59
N GLY A 165 -1.55 -6.52 -6.51
CA GLY A 165 -2.67 -6.03 -5.70
C GLY A 165 -2.80 -4.51 -5.85
N ALA A 166 -3.62 -3.87 -5.00
CA ALA A 166 -3.68 -2.42 -4.96
C ALA A 166 -3.43 -1.92 -3.53
N PHE A 167 -2.70 -0.80 -3.44
CA PHE A 167 -2.37 -0.12 -2.18
C PHE A 167 -2.82 1.32 -2.25
N VAL A 168 -3.68 1.69 -1.32
CA VAL A 168 -4.30 3.02 -1.26
C VAL A 168 -3.84 3.73 0.01
N LEU A 169 -3.30 4.93 -0.14
CA LEU A 169 -2.90 5.79 0.97
C LEU A 169 -3.58 7.14 0.84
N THR A 170 -4.21 7.59 1.93
CA THR A 170 -4.83 8.92 2.04
C THR A 170 -4.08 9.73 3.09
N GLN A 171 -3.59 10.91 2.69
CA GLN A 171 -2.96 11.88 3.59
C GLN A 171 -3.98 12.38 4.62
N THR A 172 -3.62 12.32 5.93
CA THR A 172 -4.51 12.69 7.06
C THR A 172 -3.98 13.86 7.90
N GLY A 173 -2.89 14.49 7.49
CA GLY A 173 -2.26 15.62 8.20
C GLY A 173 -1.31 15.18 9.30
N THR A 174 -1.07 16.08 10.26
CA THR A 174 -0.16 15.88 11.39
C THR A 174 -0.84 15.24 12.61
N THR A 175 -2.13 15.01 12.55
CA THR A 175 -2.89 14.34 13.62
C THR A 175 -3.04 12.86 13.31
N LEU A 176 -2.51 12.00 14.19
CA LEU A 176 -2.66 10.55 14.07
C LEU A 176 -4.13 10.15 14.15
N ARG A 177 -4.63 9.51 13.10
CA ARG A 177 -5.95 8.89 13.06
C ARG A 177 -5.81 7.38 13.22
N GLN A 178 -6.56 6.80 14.15
CA GLN A 178 -6.65 5.35 14.28
C GLN A 178 -7.91 4.85 13.60
N SER A 179 -7.75 3.83 12.75
CA SER A 179 -8.87 3.23 12.04
C SER A 179 -9.72 2.35 12.97
N LYS A 180 -11.05 2.47 12.82
CA LYS A 180 -12.04 1.55 13.40
C LYS A 180 -12.61 0.58 12.34
N HIS A 181 -12.22 0.77 11.09
CA HIS A 181 -12.71 0.00 9.94
C HIS A 181 -11.60 -0.84 9.30
N ARG A 182 -10.62 -1.26 10.13
CA ARG A 182 -9.54 -2.18 9.75
C ARG A 182 -8.61 -1.64 8.64
N LEU A 183 -8.51 -0.32 8.49
CA LEU A 183 -7.44 0.31 7.76
C LEU A 183 -6.19 0.38 8.65
N LEU A 184 -5.04 0.59 8.04
CA LEU A 184 -3.79 0.78 8.77
C LEU A 184 -3.52 2.27 8.91
N SER A 185 -2.95 2.67 10.06
CA SER A 185 -2.40 4.02 10.23
C SER A 185 -0.89 3.93 10.09
N THR A 186 -0.28 4.90 9.40
CA THR A 186 1.17 4.88 9.15
C THR A 186 1.73 6.30 9.14
N ILE A 187 3.04 6.43 9.34
CA ILE A 187 3.75 7.68 9.04
C ILE A 187 3.92 7.74 7.53
N LEU A 188 3.44 8.81 6.91
CA LEU A 188 3.65 9.08 5.49
C LEU A 188 5.06 9.60 5.25
N TYR A 189 5.47 10.58 6.03
CA TYR A 189 6.85 11.07 6.11
C TYR A 189 7.07 11.82 7.43
N GLN A 190 8.33 11.98 7.81
CA GLN A 190 8.78 12.83 8.90
C GLN A 190 9.86 13.78 8.36
N LEU A 191 9.70 15.08 8.59
CA LEU A 191 10.65 16.13 8.19
C LEU A 191 10.84 17.09 9.36
N ASN A 192 12.08 17.39 9.72
CA ASN A 192 12.42 18.26 10.85
C ASN A 192 11.73 17.84 12.17
N GLY A 193 11.55 16.52 12.36
CA GLY A 193 10.86 15.95 13.50
C GLY A 193 9.33 16.01 13.46
N GLU A 194 8.73 16.71 12.47
CA GLU A 194 7.29 16.75 12.28
C GLU A 194 6.81 15.56 11.44
N ARG A 195 5.81 14.83 11.95
CA ARG A 195 5.22 13.64 11.32
C ARG A 195 3.93 13.97 10.62
N HIS A 196 3.85 13.57 9.37
CA HIS A 196 2.62 13.51 8.58
C HIS A 196 2.15 12.07 8.51
N TYR A 197 0.86 11.86 8.68
CA TYR A 197 0.26 10.53 8.76
C TYR A 197 -0.60 10.24 7.53
N ALA A 198 -0.81 8.96 7.29
CA ALA A 198 -1.76 8.46 6.30
C ALA A 198 -2.58 7.29 6.89
N LEU A 199 -3.80 7.13 6.40
CA LEU A 199 -4.49 5.85 6.45
C LEU A 199 -4.14 5.05 5.20
N GLU A 200 -4.06 3.73 5.35
CA GLU A 200 -3.73 2.79 4.29
C GLU A 200 -4.75 1.66 4.23
N GLY A 201 -5.18 1.35 3.02
CA GLY A 201 -5.98 0.16 2.70
C GLY A 201 -5.32 -0.64 1.58
N SER A 202 -5.43 -1.95 1.63
CA SER A 202 -4.87 -2.84 0.61
C SER A 202 -5.92 -3.79 0.04
N VAL A 203 -5.87 -3.96 -1.27
CA VAL A 203 -6.62 -4.95 -2.04
C VAL A 203 -5.64 -6.01 -2.50
N PHE A 204 -5.87 -7.28 -2.15
CA PHE A 204 -4.90 -8.35 -2.40
C PHE A 204 -4.78 -8.73 -3.87
N VAL A 205 -5.86 -8.58 -4.63
CA VAL A 205 -5.98 -9.04 -6.01
C VAL A 205 -6.43 -7.89 -6.90
N ALA A 206 -5.51 -7.39 -7.73
CA ALA A 206 -5.76 -6.40 -8.76
C ALA A 206 -5.21 -6.90 -10.12
N GLY A 207 -4.00 -6.55 -10.51
CA GLY A 207 -3.39 -7.01 -11.76
C GLY A 207 -3.24 -8.52 -11.86
N SER A 208 -3.11 -9.21 -10.73
CA SER A 208 -3.10 -10.67 -10.68
C SER A 208 -4.41 -11.30 -11.19
N LEU A 209 -5.55 -10.60 -11.07
CA LEU A 209 -6.80 -11.05 -11.68
C LEU A 209 -6.70 -11.09 -13.20
N ILE A 210 -6.13 -10.05 -13.80
CA ILE A 210 -5.95 -9.98 -15.27
C ILE A 210 -4.96 -11.04 -15.75
N GLN A 211 -3.89 -11.30 -14.99
CA GLN A 211 -2.97 -12.40 -15.26
C GLN A 211 -3.68 -13.75 -15.21
N TRP A 212 -4.51 -13.99 -14.20
CA TRP A 212 -5.30 -15.21 -14.06
C TRP A 212 -6.30 -15.41 -15.22
N LEU A 213 -6.97 -14.34 -15.68
CA LEU A 213 -7.85 -14.40 -16.86
C LEU A 213 -7.07 -14.79 -18.12
N ARG A 214 -5.80 -14.36 -18.24
CA ARG A 214 -4.92 -14.63 -19.37
C ARG A 214 -4.30 -16.01 -19.29
N ASP A 215 -3.61 -16.30 -18.19
CA ASP A 215 -2.68 -17.43 -18.09
C ASP A 215 -3.39 -18.74 -17.69
N ASP A 216 -4.39 -18.65 -16.82
CA ASP A 216 -5.08 -19.84 -16.30
C ASP A 216 -6.40 -20.10 -16.99
N LEU A 217 -7.21 -19.05 -17.27
CA LEU A 217 -8.50 -19.21 -17.94
C LEU A 217 -8.45 -19.10 -19.47
N GLY A 218 -7.40 -18.51 -20.04
CA GLY A 218 -7.25 -18.32 -21.49
C GLY A 218 -8.35 -17.46 -22.12
N LEU A 219 -9.02 -16.58 -21.34
CA LEU A 219 -10.10 -15.72 -21.83
C LEU A 219 -9.59 -14.54 -22.67
N ILE A 220 -8.34 -14.13 -22.45
CA ILE A 220 -7.65 -13.06 -23.14
C ILE A 220 -6.23 -13.51 -23.50
N THR A 221 -5.62 -12.89 -24.51
CA THR A 221 -4.24 -13.17 -24.92
C THR A 221 -3.26 -12.18 -24.32
N HIS A 222 -3.68 -10.90 -24.23
CA HIS A 222 -2.90 -9.81 -23.67
C HIS A 222 -3.74 -9.06 -22.63
N ALA A 223 -3.10 -8.49 -21.60
CA ALA A 223 -3.80 -7.67 -20.60
C ALA A 223 -4.58 -6.50 -21.24
N ALA A 224 -4.04 -5.91 -22.30
CA ALA A 224 -4.69 -4.83 -23.05
C ALA A 224 -6.01 -5.23 -23.72
N ASP A 225 -6.22 -6.53 -24.00
CA ASP A 225 -7.48 -7.02 -24.61
C ASP A 225 -8.69 -6.73 -23.71
N THR A 226 -8.48 -6.59 -22.41
CA THR A 226 -9.56 -6.32 -21.44
C THR A 226 -10.27 -5.01 -21.72
N GLU A 227 -9.55 -3.96 -22.14
CA GLU A 227 -10.15 -2.68 -22.49
C GLU A 227 -11.08 -2.80 -23.71
N ALA A 228 -10.57 -3.41 -24.77
CA ALA A 228 -11.37 -3.60 -26.00
C ALA A 228 -12.62 -4.46 -25.73
N LEU A 229 -12.50 -5.52 -24.93
CA LEU A 229 -13.62 -6.36 -24.52
C LEU A 229 -14.63 -5.59 -23.67
N ALA A 230 -14.18 -4.81 -22.66
CA ALA A 230 -15.08 -4.02 -21.83
C ALA A 230 -15.85 -2.97 -22.63
N ARG A 231 -15.21 -2.34 -23.64
CA ARG A 231 -15.84 -1.37 -24.55
C ARG A 231 -16.81 -2.01 -25.56
N SER A 232 -16.67 -3.30 -25.82
CA SER A 232 -17.51 -4.01 -26.82
C SER A 232 -18.91 -4.35 -26.32
N VAL A 233 -19.19 -4.18 -25.02
CA VAL A 233 -20.50 -4.42 -24.40
C VAL A 233 -20.97 -3.16 -23.66
N SER A 234 -22.29 -2.92 -23.67
CA SER A 234 -22.89 -1.74 -23.04
C SER A 234 -22.74 -1.70 -21.53
N ASP A 235 -22.83 -2.88 -20.91
CA ASP A 235 -22.78 -3.09 -19.47
C ASP A 235 -22.16 -4.46 -19.15
N ASN A 236 -22.16 -4.86 -17.88
CA ASN A 236 -21.63 -6.16 -17.47
C ASN A 236 -22.64 -7.32 -17.64
N GLY A 237 -23.83 -7.08 -18.20
CA GLY A 237 -24.86 -8.11 -18.38
C GLY A 237 -25.34 -8.75 -17.08
N GLY A 238 -25.21 -8.07 -15.95
CA GLY A 238 -25.48 -8.61 -14.61
C GLY A 238 -24.37 -9.51 -14.04
N VAL A 239 -23.23 -9.64 -14.74
CA VAL A 239 -22.10 -10.45 -14.29
C VAL A 239 -21.24 -9.63 -13.30
N TYR A 240 -21.03 -10.17 -12.12
CA TYR A 240 -20.13 -9.60 -11.10
C TYR A 240 -19.04 -10.60 -10.76
N LEU A 241 -17.80 -10.10 -10.62
CA LEU A 241 -16.65 -10.89 -10.23
C LEU A 241 -16.09 -10.34 -8.92
N VAL A 242 -16.12 -11.17 -7.85
CA VAL A 242 -15.47 -10.87 -6.58
C VAL A 242 -14.10 -11.56 -6.60
N PRO A 243 -13.00 -10.78 -6.65
CA PRO A 243 -11.67 -11.34 -6.97
C PRO A 243 -10.92 -11.86 -5.72
N ALA A 244 -11.57 -12.64 -4.88
CA ALA A 244 -10.98 -13.19 -3.66
C ALA A 244 -10.07 -14.41 -3.93
N LEU A 245 -9.22 -14.38 -4.99
CA LEU A 245 -8.29 -15.47 -5.33
C LEU A 245 -7.28 -15.76 -4.21
N SER A 246 -6.91 -14.75 -3.45
CA SER A 246 -6.03 -14.85 -2.27
C SER A 246 -6.72 -14.35 -1.00
N GLY A 247 -8.06 -14.45 -0.94
CA GLY A 247 -8.86 -13.81 0.09
C GLY A 247 -9.17 -12.36 -0.21
N LEU A 248 -9.84 -11.70 0.72
CA LEU A 248 -10.17 -10.27 0.67
C LEU A 248 -9.30 -9.49 1.67
N GLY A 249 -8.73 -8.38 1.22
CA GLY A 249 -8.00 -7.42 2.04
C GLY A 249 -8.92 -6.46 2.79
N ALA A 250 -8.44 -5.24 3.03
CA ALA A 250 -9.23 -4.18 3.64
C ALA A 250 -10.48 -3.84 2.80
N PRO A 251 -11.61 -3.49 3.42
CA PRO A 251 -11.86 -3.47 4.86
C PRO A 251 -12.29 -4.83 5.43
N HIS A 252 -12.44 -5.86 4.62
CA HIS A 252 -13.09 -7.13 5.00
C HIS A 252 -12.16 -8.05 5.79
N TRP A 253 -10.88 -8.15 5.42
CA TRP A 253 -9.87 -9.03 6.03
C TRP A 253 -10.34 -10.48 6.20
N ARG A 254 -10.77 -11.07 5.08
CA ARG A 254 -11.25 -12.45 5.00
C ARG A 254 -10.28 -13.29 4.15
N PRO A 255 -9.17 -13.77 4.73
CA PRO A 255 -8.17 -14.58 4.01
C PRO A 255 -8.71 -15.93 3.52
N GLU A 256 -9.78 -16.43 4.17
CA GLU A 256 -10.47 -17.67 3.80
C GLU A 256 -11.47 -17.49 2.66
N ALA A 257 -11.86 -16.25 2.31
CA ALA A 257 -12.78 -15.98 1.19
C ALA A 257 -12.22 -16.52 -0.12
N ARG A 258 -13.10 -16.94 -1.01
CA ARG A 258 -12.73 -17.43 -2.34
C ARG A 258 -13.43 -16.61 -3.41
N ALA A 259 -12.75 -16.44 -4.55
CA ALA A 259 -13.28 -15.71 -5.69
C ALA A 259 -14.57 -16.33 -6.22
N ALA A 260 -15.46 -15.47 -6.70
CA ALA A 260 -16.72 -15.90 -7.30
C ALA A 260 -17.08 -15.06 -8.52
N ILE A 261 -17.61 -15.70 -9.55
CA ILE A 261 -18.32 -15.06 -10.68
C ILE A 261 -19.78 -15.37 -10.52
N SER A 262 -20.62 -14.35 -10.49
CA SER A 262 -22.07 -14.48 -10.34
C SER A 262 -22.83 -13.77 -11.46
N GLY A 263 -24.12 -14.09 -11.65
CA GLY A 263 -24.98 -13.45 -12.64
C GLY A 263 -24.80 -13.98 -14.08
N LEU A 264 -24.10 -15.10 -14.27
CA LEU A 264 -23.94 -15.71 -15.59
C LEU A 264 -25.29 -16.19 -16.16
N SER A 265 -25.53 -15.88 -17.43
CA SER A 265 -26.64 -16.35 -18.22
C SER A 265 -26.16 -16.78 -19.62
N PHE A 266 -27.05 -17.33 -20.46
CA PHE A 266 -26.68 -17.69 -21.83
C PHE A 266 -26.26 -16.49 -22.71
N SER A 267 -26.62 -15.26 -22.33
CA SER A 267 -26.18 -14.04 -23.01
C SER A 267 -24.80 -13.56 -22.54
N ALA A 268 -24.29 -14.08 -21.41
CA ALA A 268 -22.97 -13.70 -20.92
C ALA A 268 -21.86 -14.22 -21.83
N THR A 269 -20.94 -13.35 -22.17
CA THR A 269 -19.79 -13.66 -23.03
C THR A 269 -18.49 -13.37 -22.29
N LYS A 270 -17.35 -13.75 -22.86
CA LYS A 270 -16.03 -13.40 -22.32
C LYS A 270 -15.86 -11.88 -22.15
N ALA A 271 -16.53 -11.07 -22.96
CA ALA A 271 -16.49 -9.61 -22.85
C ALA A 271 -17.13 -9.12 -21.52
N HIS A 272 -18.25 -9.71 -21.13
CA HIS A 272 -18.91 -9.40 -19.86
C HIS A 272 -18.03 -9.83 -18.66
N VAL A 273 -17.35 -10.97 -18.74
CA VAL A 273 -16.42 -11.43 -17.71
C VAL A 273 -15.20 -10.51 -17.60
N ALA A 274 -14.61 -10.12 -18.75
CA ALA A 274 -13.48 -9.19 -18.76
C ALA A 274 -13.87 -7.81 -18.22
N ARG A 275 -15.06 -7.32 -18.57
CA ARG A 275 -15.60 -6.08 -18.04
C ARG A 275 -15.84 -6.17 -16.53
N ALA A 276 -16.48 -7.24 -16.04
CA ALA A 276 -16.69 -7.46 -14.62
C ALA A 276 -15.38 -7.54 -13.82
N ALA A 277 -14.31 -8.05 -14.43
CA ALA A 277 -13.00 -8.08 -13.81
C ALA A 277 -12.38 -6.68 -13.69
N LEU A 278 -12.54 -5.81 -14.69
CA LEU A 278 -12.10 -4.41 -14.59
C LEU A 278 -12.99 -3.63 -13.59
N GLU A 279 -14.30 -3.80 -13.64
CA GLU A 279 -15.26 -3.19 -12.72
C GLU A 279 -14.97 -3.57 -11.26
N ALA A 280 -14.47 -4.79 -11.01
CA ALA A 280 -14.09 -5.23 -9.67
C ALA A 280 -13.00 -4.34 -9.03
N MET A 281 -12.15 -3.70 -9.83
CA MET A 281 -11.15 -2.75 -9.33
C MET A 281 -11.82 -1.52 -8.73
N ALA A 282 -12.78 -0.94 -9.47
CA ALA A 282 -13.52 0.23 -9.01
C ALA A 282 -14.42 -0.10 -7.80
N HIS A 283 -15.05 -1.28 -7.80
CA HIS A 283 -15.91 -1.72 -6.70
C HIS A 283 -15.12 -1.93 -5.39
N GLN A 284 -13.97 -2.63 -5.42
CA GLN A 284 -13.12 -2.80 -4.24
C GLN A 284 -12.57 -1.45 -3.75
N THR A 285 -12.23 -0.56 -4.69
CA THR A 285 -11.76 0.80 -4.35
C THR A 285 -12.88 1.63 -3.71
N TYR A 286 -14.14 1.44 -4.14
CA TYR A 286 -15.31 2.05 -3.50
C TYR A 286 -15.51 1.55 -2.07
N ASP A 287 -15.35 0.25 -1.82
CA ASP A 287 -15.42 -0.31 -0.46
C ASP A 287 -14.35 0.31 0.44
N LEU A 288 -13.12 0.47 -0.08
CA LEU A 288 -12.06 1.18 0.64
C LEU A 288 -12.44 2.64 0.91
N LYS A 289 -12.87 3.40 -0.12
CA LYS A 289 -13.28 4.80 0.03
C LYS A 289 -14.32 4.96 1.14
N THR A 290 -15.30 4.04 1.18
CA THR A 290 -16.33 4.04 2.22
C THR A 290 -15.75 3.82 3.62
N ALA A 291 -14.79 2.89 3.77
CA ALA A 291 -14.10 2.64 5.04
C ALA A 291 -13.25 3.85 5.47
N PHE A 292 -12.54 4.49 4.53
CA PHE A 292 -11.77 5.71 4.81
C PHE A 292 -12.67 6.86 5.28
N ALA A 293 -13.79 7.09 4.59
CA ALA A 293 -14.77 8.11 4.98
C ALA A 293 -15.36 7.84 6.38
N ALA A 294 -15.66 6.57 6.70
CA ALA A 294 -16.14 6.18 8.02
C ALA A 294 -15.11 6.43 9.15
N ASP A 295 -13.81 6.44 8.82
CA ASP A 295 -12.73 6.82 9.73
C ASP A 295 -12.39 8.34 9.65
N GLY A 296 -13.20 9.13 8.93
CA GLY A 296 -13.05 10.58 8.81
C GLY A 296 -11.91 11.01 7.88
N ALA A 297 -11.50 10.15 6.93
CA ALA A 297 -10.50 10.43 5.90
C ALA A 297 -11.16 10.43 4.51
N ASP A 298 -12.03 11.40 4.28
CA ASP A 298 -12.69 11.58 2.98
C ASP A 298 -11.67 11.84 1.87
N TRP A 299 -11.90 11.25 0.70
CA TRP A 299 -11.06 11.44 -0.46
C TRP A 299 -11.48 12.68 -1.25
N ALA A 300 -10.56 13.64 -1.41
CA ALA A 300 -10.76 14.82 -2.24
C ALA A 300 -10.54 14.51 -3.73
N GLU A 301 -9.55 13.69 -4.03
CA GLU A 301 -9.18 13.22 -5.37
C GLU A 301 -8.46 11.88 -5.26
N LEU A 302 -8.38 11.14 -6.37
CA LEU A 302 -7.61 9.91 -6.45
C LEU A 302 -6.53 10.02 -7.51
N ARG A 303 -5.27 9.80 -7.15
CA ARG A 303 -4.12 9.73 -8.04
C ARG A 303 -3.68 8.29 -8.20
N ILE A 304 -3.65 7.80 -9.44
CA ILE A 304 -3.42 6.39 -9.74
C ILE A 304 -2.09 6.15 -10.44
N ASP A 305 -1.43 5.06 -10.10
CA ASP A 305 -0.23 4.56 -10.77
C ASP A 305 -0.18 3.02 -10.77
N GLY A 306 0.90 2.47 -11.32
CA GLY A 306 1.09 1.03 -11.47
C GLY A 306 0.68 0.52 -12.85
N GLY A 307 0.99 -0.74 -13.14
CA GLY A 307 0.85 -1.29 -14.47
C GLY A 307 -0.57 -1.35 -15.05
N MET A 308 -1.59 -1.48 -14.19
CA MET A 308 -2.98 -1.57 -14.64
C MET A 308 -3.56 -0.23 -15.12
N VAL A 309 -3.02 0.90 -14.66
CA VAL A 309 -3.59 2.21 -14.97
C VAL A 309 -3.34 2.68 -16.43
N ALA A 310 -2.57 1.91 -17.21
CA ALA A 310 -2.47 2.09 -18.64
C ALA A 310 -3.82 1.89 -19.37
N ASN A 311 -4.78 1.21 -18.74
CA ASN A 311 -6.12 0.97 -19.24
C ASN A 311 -7.01 2.20 -18.97
N ASP A 312 -7.33 2.96 -20.03
CA ASP A 312 -8.14 4.18 -19.92
C ASP A 312 -9.59 3.90 -19.47
N TRP A 313 -10.12 2.74 -19.88
CA TRP A 313 -11.46 2.35 -19.47
C TRP A 313 -11.53 2.15 -17.95
N MET A 314 -10.54 1.47 -17.38
CA MET A 314 -10.46 1.26 -15.93
C MET A 314 -10.29 2.58 -15.16
N ALA A 315 -9.45 3.49 -15.67
CA ALA A 315 -9.24 4.80 -15.05
C ALA A 315 -10.54 5.64 -15.05
N GLN A 316 -11.30 5.61 -16.15
CA GLN A 316 -12.60 6.26 -16.22
C GLN A 316 -13.64 5.59 -15.30
N ASP A 317 -13.65 4.24 -15.23
CA ASP A 317 -14.56 3.50 -14.36
C ASP A 317 -14.31 3.78 -12.87
N LEU A 318 -13.05 3.97 -12.48
CA LEU A 318 -12.69 4.43 -11.14
C LEU A 318 -13.32 5.81 -10.86
N ALA A 319 -13.18 6.78 -11.77
CA ALA A 319 -13.78 8.11 -11.60
C ALA A 319 -15.30 8.03 -11.48
N ASP A 320 -15.93 7.25 -12.34
CA ASP A 320 -17.38 7.06 -12.38
C ASP A 320 -17.93 6.42 -11.10
N MET A 321 -17.31 5.33 -10.65
CA MET A 321 -17.76 4.62 -9.45
C MET A 321 -17.48 5.35 -8.15
N LEU A 322 -16.35 6.04 -8.06
CA LEU A 322 -15.95 6.79 -6.86
C LEU A 322 -16.60 8.19 -6.80
N ALA A 323 -17.13 8.69 -7.91
CA ALA A 323 -17.69 10.04 -8.08
C ALA A 323 -16.70 11.14 -7.64
N ILE A 324 -15.43 10.97 -7.98
CA ILE A 324 -14.35 11.94 -7.78
C ILE A 324 -13.42 11.95 -8.99
N ASP A 325 -12.67 13.04 -9.15
CA ASP A 325 -11.66 13.12 -10.19
C ASP A 325 -10.54 12.09 -9.95
N VAL A 326 -10.11 11.44 -11.03
CA VAL A 326 -8.98 10.51 -11.04
C VAL A 326 -7.88 11.11 -11.90
N GLU A 327 -6.65 11.14 -11.36
CA GLU A 327 -5.48 11.67 -12.02
C GLU A 327 -4.44 10.56 -12.23
N ARG A 328 -3.91 10.46 -13.43
CA ARG A 328 -2.82 9.55 -13.79
C ARG A 328 -1.61 10.35 -14.30
N PRO A 329 -0.43 10.24 -13.67
CA PRO A 329 0.76 10.94 -14.13
C PRO A 329 1.29 10.34 -15.44
N ALA A 330 1.94 11.17 -16.25
CA ALA A 330 2.63 10.71 -17.46
C ALA A 330 3.84 9.82 -17.10
N PHE A 331 4.50 10.10 -15.98
CA PHE A 331 5.61 9.29 -15.44
C PHE A 331 5.08 8.39 -14.31
N ILE A 332 5.00 7.10 -14.58
CA ILE A 332 4.35 6.11 -13.69
C ILE A 332 5.25 5.55 -12.58
N GLU A 333 6.58 5.80 -12.63
CA GLU A 333 7.54 5.38 -11.60
C GLU A 333 7.53 6.36 -10.41
N THR A 334 6.37 6.50 -9.81
CA THR A 334 6.12 7.50 -8.76
C THR A 334 6.90 7.24 -7.48
N THR A 335 7.24 5.98 -7.18
CA THR A 335 8.10 5.59 -6.05
C THR A 335 9.49 6.20 -6.18
N ALA A 336 10.12 6.05 -7.35
CA ALA A 336 11.43 6.63 -7.61
C ALA A 336 11.38 8.16 -7.59
N LEU A 337 10.31 8.74 -8.14
CA LEU A 337 10.09 10.18 -8.12
C LEU A 337 9.96 10.74 -6.70
N GLY A 338 9.21 10.05 -5.84
CA GLY A 338 9.04 10.49 -4.44
C GLY A 338 10.34 10.41 -3.63
N ALA A 339 11.13 9.36 -3.83
CA ALA A 339 12.47 9.29 -3.24
C ALA A 339 13.37 10.43 -3.75
N ALA A 340 13.29 10.76 -5.05
CA ALA A 340 14.02 11.89 -5.62
C ALA A 340 13.53 13.25 -5.07
N MET A 341 12.23 13.43 -4.84
CA MET A 341 11.67 14.64 -4.22
C MET A 341 12.18 14.81 -2.78
N LEU A 342 12.19 13.73 -1.98
CA LEU A 342 12.75 13.75 -0.63
C LEU A 342 14.25 14.11 -0.67
N ALA A 343 15.00 13.50 -1.58
CA ALA A 343 16.41 13.79 -1.73
C ALA A 343 16.65 15.24 -2.15
N ALA A 344 15.83 15.79 -3.02
CA ALA A 344 15.91 17.17 -3.48
C ALA A 344 15.61 18.19 -2.36
N VAL A 345 14.66 17.87 -1.48
CA VAL A 345 14.41 18.65 -0.26
C VAL A 345 15.57 18.50 0.72
N GLY A 346 16.03 17.28 0.95
CA GLY A 346 17.12 17.00 1.91
C GLY A 346 18.46 17.63 1.55
N CYS A 347 18.75 17.84 0.24
CA CYS A 347 19.94 18.57 -0.20
C CYS A 347 19.71 20.07 -0.41
N GLY A 348 18.50 20.59 -0.12
CA GLY A 348 18.17 22.01 -0.24
C GLY A 348 17.93 22.51 -1.67
N LEU A 349 17.71 21.62 -2.65
CA LEU A 349 17.34 21.99 -4.01
C LEU A 349 15.91 22.58 -4.04
N TYR A 350 15.01 22.07 -3.22
CA TYR A 350 13.69 22.61 -2.96
C TYR A 350 13.50 22.86 -1.47
N ALA A 351 12.74 23.91 -1.14
CA ALA A 351 12.50 24.27 0.25
C ALA A 351 11.47 23.33 0.92
N THR A 352 10.47 22.87 0.16
CA THR A 352 9.39 22.01 0.64
C THR A 352 9.09 20.87 -0.34
N LEU A 353 8.31 19.88 0.10
CA LEU A 353 7.81 18.83 -0.79
C LEU A 353 6.79 19.37 -1.80
N GLU A 354 6.02 20.38 -1.43
CA GLU A 354 5.09 21.09 -2.33
C GLU A 354 5.85 21.75 -3.49
N ASP A 355 7.00 22.37 -3.22
CA ASP A 355 7.87 22.92 -4.26
C ASP A 355 8.44 21.80 -5.14
N ALA A 356 8.87 20.69 -4.54
CA ALA A 356 9.39 19.53 -5.27
C ALA A 356 8.31 18.86 -6.15
N ALA A 357 7.01 19.10 -5.88
CA ALA A 357 5.92 18.59 -6.74
C ALA A 357 6.01 19.06 -8.20
N MET A 358 6.76 20.12 -8.49
CA MET A 358 7.06 20.54 -9.88
C MET A 358 7.77 19.45 -10.69
N MET A 359 8.41 18.47 -10.03
CA MET A 359 9.05 17.32 -10.69
C MET A 359 8.05 16.32 -11.29
N ARG A 360 6.75 16.40 -10.96
CA ARG A 360 5.73 15.40 -11.39
C ARG A 360 5.46 15.38 -12.90
N GLY A 361 5.60 16.50 -13.58
CA GLY A 361 5.29 16.61 -15.02
C GLY A 361 3.79 16.61 -15.32
N GLY A 362 3.42 16.20 -16.55
CA GLY A 362 2.04 16.21 -17.03
C GLY A 362 1.18 15.09 -16.45
N VAL A 363 -0.14 15.29 -16.48
CA VAL A 363 -1.13 14.34 -15.96
C VAL A 363 -2.29 14.15 -16.94
N SER A 364 -2.89 12.96 -16.99
CA SER A 364 -4.19 12.69 -17.58
C SER A 364 -5.26 12.73 -16.50
N ARG A 365 -6.42 13.33 -16.79
CA ARG A 365 -7.53 13.45 -15.85
C ARG A 365 -8.78 12.77 -16.38
N PHE A 366 -9.48 12.08 -15.50
CA PHE A 366 -10.73 11.39 -15.74
C PHE A 366 -11.77 11.95 -14.76
N ALA A 367 -12.78 12.63 -15.28
CA ALA A 367 -13.87 13.17 -14.47
C ALA A 367 -15.04 12.20 -14.45
N PRO A 368 -15.83 12.14 -13.35
CA PRO A 368 -17.03 11.32 -13.27
C PRO A 368 -18.04 11.67 -14.37
N SER A 369 -18.56 10.68 -15.07
CA SER A 369 -19.55 10.83 -16.12
C SER A 369 -20.80 9.96 -15.93
N LEU A 370 -20.74 8.95 -15.06
CA LEU A 370 -21.84 8.05 -14.76
C LEU A 370 -22.89 8.73 -13.86
N SER A 371 -24.17 8.56 -14.17
CA SER A 371 -25.24 9.07 -13.31
C SER A 371 -25.28 8.37 -11.94
N ASN A 372 -25.83 9.03 -10.93
CA ASN A 372 -25.99 8.43 -9.61
C ASN A 372 -26.81 7.15 -9.64
N GLU A 373 -27.91 7.13 -10.42
CA GLU A 373 -28.79 5.97 -10.55
C GLU A 373 -28.05 4.77 -11.15
N ALA A 374 -27.26 4.99 -12.20
CA ALA A 374 -26.48 3.92 -12.83
C ALA A 374 -25.39 3.39 -11.90
N ARG A 375 -24.75 4.28 -11.13
CA ARG A 375 -23.76 3.89 -10.11
C ARG A 375 -24.41 3.07 -9.00
N ASP A 376 -25.59 3.49 -8.49
CA ASP A 376 -26.29 2.79 -7.41
C ASP A 376 -26.75 1.38 -7.83
N VAL A 377 -27.15 1.21 -9.09
CA VAL A 377 -27.46 -0.12 -9.65
C VAL A 377 -26.22 -1.03 -9.60
N ARG A 378 -25.06 -0.53 -10.03
CA ARG A 378 -23.82 -1.30 -10.02
C ARG A 378 -23.38 -1.64 -8.58
N LEU A 379 -23.44 -0.69 -7.64
CA LEU A 379 -23.11 -0.90 -6.23
C LEU A 379 -24.04 -1.89 -5.56
N THR A 380 -25.34 -1.88 -5.89
CA THR A 380 -26.31 -2.86 -5.39
C THR A 380 -25.94 -4.28 -5.85
N GLY A 381 -25.63 -4.44 -7.13
CA GLY A 381 -25.20 -5.73 -7.69
C GLY A 381 -23.87 -6.21 -7.09
N TRP A 382 -22.89 -5.30 -6.93
CA TRP A 382 -21.64 -5.59 -6.26
C TRP A 382 -21.85 -6.08 -4.82
N SER A 383 -22.63 -5.34 -4.02
CA SER A 383 -22.93 -5.71 -2.64
C SER A 383 -23.58 -7.08 -2.54
N ALA A 384 -24.51 -7.40 -3.45
CA ALA A 384 -25.15 -8.71 -3.50
C ALA A 384 -24.14 -9.84 -3.84
N ALA A 385 -23.20 -9.59 -4.77
CA ALA A 385 -22.16 -10.56 -5.13
C ALA A 385 -21.16 -10.75 -3.98
N LEU A 386 -20.71 -9.67 -3.37
CA LEU A 386 -19.77 -9.67 -2.25
C LEU A 386 -20.33 -10.39 -1.02
N ASN A 387 -21.58 -10.14 -0.66
CA ASN A 387 -22.24 -10.78 0.47
C ASN A 387 -22.30 -12.32 0.35
N ARG A 388 -22.37 -12.86 -0.87
CA ARG A 388 -22.30 -14.33 -1.10
C ARG A 388 -20.92 -14.91 -0.81
N VAL A 389 -19.89 -14.10 -0.94
CA VAL A 389 -18.49 -14.51 -0.67
C VAL A 389 -18.13 -14.34 0.80
N LEU A 390 -18.79 -13.42 1.50
CA LEU A 390 -18.56 -13.14 2.93
C LEU A 390 -19.33 -14.10 3.88
N GLN A 391 -20.33 -14.82 3.37
CA GLN A 391 -21.08 -15.84 4.12
C GLN A 391 -20.23 -17.11 4.31
#